data_73490452746cf91f14295ef2c17712b9
#
_entry.id   73490452746cf91f14295ef2c17712b9
#
_cell.length_a   1.000
_cell.length_b   1.000
_cell.length_c   1.000
_cell.angle_alpha   90.00
_cell.angle_beta   90.00
_cell.angle_gamma   90.00
#
_symmetry.space_group_name_H-M   'P 1'
#
loop_
_entity.id
_entity.type
_entity.pdbx_description
1 polymer ?
#
loop_
_entity_poly.entity_id
_entity_poly.type
_entity_poly.pdbx_seq_one_letter_code
_entity_poly.pdbx_strand_id
1 'polypeptide(L)'
;MYCNRRSFLKIGAQAAMSGLFPMSAVASINRSLTPKRRLSFYNTHTDETLEVCYYTRGRYQGTALKKINYIFRDHYSGKIKPIHKDLIDFLHTISKTIGHGVQFHIISGYRSPETNAMLRKKNRAVAKNSLHMKGKAADIRIPDYDTKRLSNICMKMHAGGVGYYPESDFVHVDTGRVRCWRNPKCSVFLKSY
;
A
#
# COMPACT_ATOMS: atom_id res chain seq x y z
N MET A 1 -45.52 54.40 -38.39
CA MET A 1 -45.71 53.05 -37.88
C MET A 1 -45.14 52.96 -36.51
N TYR A 2 -45.98 52.90 -35.49
CA TYR A 2 -45.57 52.93 -34.07
C TYR A 2 -45.10 51.57 -33.62
N CYS A 3 -43.88 51.49 -33.11
CA CYS A 3 -43.32 50.29 -32.46
C CYS A 3 -43.66 50.33 -30.96
N ASN A 4 -44.42 49.37 -30.51
CA ASN A 4 -45.05 49.32 -29.20
C ASN A 4 -44.08 48.80 -28.11
N ARG A 5 -43.71 49.70 -27.18
CA ARG A 5 -42.72 49.46 -26.08
C ARG A 5 -43.29 48.74 -24.86
N ARG A 6 -44.21 47.79 -25.01
CA ARG A 6 -44.88 47.17 -23.85
C ARG A 6 -44.76 45.63 -23.74
N SER A 7 -43.73 45.03 -24.28
CA SER A 7 -43.55 43.56 -24.20
C SER A 7 -42.27 43.13 -23.49
N PHE A 8 -41.63 43.97 -22.67
CA PHE A 8 -40.33 43.64 -22.06
C PHE A 8 -40.35 43.44 -20.54
N LEU A 9 -41.52 43.14 -19.94
CA LEU A 9 -41.63 42.96 -18.50
C LEU A 9 -42.43 41.72 -18.14
N LYS A 10 -42.07 40.54 -18.66
CA LYS A 10 -42.58 39.25 -18.16
C LYS A 10 -41.60 38.09 -18.34
N ILE A 11 -40.32 38.26 -18.01
CA ILE A 11 -39.39 37.18 -17.80
C ILE A 11 -38.50 37.59 -16.64
N GLY A 12 -38.91 37.26 -15.44
CA GLY A 12 -38.14 37.58 -14.25
C GLY A 12 -38.68 36.93 -13.00
N ALA A 13 -38.88 35.61 -13.00
CA ALA A 13 -39.05 34.86 -11.77
C ALA A 13 -38.73 33.38 -12.04
N GLN A 14 -37.51 33.10 -12.49
CA GLN A 14 -36.96 31.77 -12.26
C GLN A 14 -36.36 31.85 -10.85
N ALA A 15 -37.11 31.25 -9.92
CA ALA A 15 -36.67 31.02 -8.58
C ALA A 15 -35.38 30.18 -8.67
N ALA A 16 -34.26 30.78 -8.27
CA ALA A 16 -33.05 30.05 -7.93
C ALA A 16 -33.36 29.20 -6.69
N MET A 17 -33.86 28.01 -6.90
CA MET A 17 -33.79 26.94 -5.89
C MET A 17 -32.32 26.55 -5.78
N SER A 18 -31.55 27.41 -5.12
CA SER A 18 -30.30 26.99 -4.49
C SER A 18 -30.64 25.98 -3.41
N GLY A 19 -30.75 24.71 -3.82
CA GLY A 19 -30.90 23.59 -2.93
C GLY A 19 -29.70 23.57 -2.02
N LEU A 20 -29.90 24.01 -0.80
CA LEU A 20 -29.02 23.79 0.33
C LEU A 20 -28.99 22.28 0.60
N PHE A 21 -28.24 21.53 -0.21
CA PHE A 21 -27.87 20.18 0.19
C PHE A 21 -26.97 20.32 1.41
N PRO A 22 -27.36 19.74 2.56
CA PRO A 22 -26.53 19.82 3.75
C PRO A 22 -25.15 19.25 3.42
N MET A 23 -24.08 20.00 3.76
CA MET A 23 -22.69 19.59 3.51
C MET A 23 -22.39 18.16 4.00
N SER A 24 -23.13 17.67 5.00
CA SER A 24 -23.10 16.30 5.47
C SER A 24 -23.56 15.27 4.43
N ALA A 25 -24.54 15.60 3.58
CA ALA A 25 -25.02 14.70 2.54
C ALA A 25 -23.99 14.56 1.42
N VAL A 26 -23.37 15.67 0.99
CA VAL A 26 -22.29 15.65 -0.01
C VAL A 26 -21.07 14.89 0.49
N ALA A 27 -20.70 15.08 1.77
CA ALA A 27 -19.60 14.33 2.40
C ALA A 27 -19.89 12.83 2.52
N SER A 28 -21.14 12.43 2.73
CA SER A 28 -21.53 11.02 2.80
C SER A 28 -21.52 10.34 1.42
N ILE A 29 -21.95 11.04 0.36
CA ILE A 29 -21.88 10.57 -1.02
C ILE A 29 -20.42 10.36 -1.45
N ASN A 30 -19.54 11.34 -1.21
CA ASN A 30 -18.12 11.23 -1.53
C ASN A 30 -17.44 10.07 -0.80
N ARG A 31 -17.80 9.78 0.46
CA ARG A 31 -17.30 8.62 1.20
C ARG A 31 -17.76 7.29 0.62
N SER A 32 -18.97 7.24 0.05
CA SER A 32 -19.50 6.03 -0.58
C SER A 32 -18.81 5.72 -1.91
N LEU A 33 -18.36 6.75 -2.65
CA LEU A 33 -17.66 6.64 -3.92
C LEU A 33 -16.16 6.35 -3.80
N THR A 34 -15.59 6.41 -2.59
CA THR A 34 -14.16 6.14 -2.39
C THR A 34 -13.85 4.67 -2.71
N PRO A 35 -12.89 4.40 -3.61
CA PRO A 35 -12.51 3.04 -3.97
C PRO A 35 -12.13 2.21 -2.75
N LYS A 36 -12.63 0.99 -2.68
CA LYS A 36 -12.21 0.01 -1.67
C LYS A 36 -10.80 -0.47 -2.01
N ARG A 37 -9.92 -0.58 -0.98
CA ARG A 37 -8.60 -1.17 -1.14
C ARG A 37 -8.58 -2.55 -0.49
N ARG A 38 -8.23 -3.56 -1.28
CA ARG A 38 -8.13 -4.96 -0.87
C ARG A 38 -6.72 -5.46 -1.07
N LEU A 39 -6.31 -6.40 -0.26
CA LEU A 39 -5.05 -7.14 -0.39
C LEU A 39 -5.28 -8.61 -0.06
N SER A 40 -4.50 -9.48 -0.70
CA SER A 40 -4.43 -10.90 -0.43
C SER A 40 -3.00 -11.27 -0.05
N PHE A 41 -2.85 -12.06 1.02
CA PHE A 41 -1.59 -12.48 1.59
C PHE A 41 -1.59 -13.99 1.85
N TYR A 42 -0.43 -14.59 1.72
CA TYR A 42 -0.11 -15.92 2.20
C TYR A 42 1.22 -15.84 2.96
N ASN A 43 1.27 -16.32 4.20
CA ASN A 43 2.50 -16.36 4.97
C ASN A 43 3.19 -17.71 4.76
N THR A 44 4.38 -17.70 4.19
CA THR A 44 5.13 -18.92 3.81
C THR A 44 5.68 -19.75 4.98
N HIS A 45 5.62 -19.22 6.21
CA HIS A 45 6.09 -19.90 7.41
C HIS A 45 4.98 -20.46 8.29
N THR A 46 3.75 -19.96 8.11
CA THR A 46 2.61 -20.37 8.95
C THR A 46 1.46 -20.95 8.13
N ASP A 47 1.59 -20.96 6.79
CA ASP A 47 0.59 -21.41 5.82
C ASP A 47 -0.76 -20.69 5.92
N GLU A 48 -0.78 -19.54 6.61
CA GLU A 48 -1.98 -18.73 6.78
C GLU A 48 -2.25 -17.88 5.55
N THR A 49 -3.52 -17.79 5.18
CA THR A 49 -4.01 -16.95 4.09
C THR A 49 -4.93 -15.85 4.64
N LEU A 50 -4.85 -14.66 4.09
CA LEU A 50 -5.70 -13.54 4.43
C LEU A 50 -6.10 -12.76 3.18
N GLU A 51 -7.40 -12.69 2.89
CA GLU A 51 -7.97 -11.70 1.99
C GLU A 51 -8.71 -10.63 2.80
N VAL A 52 -8.40 -9.35 2.58
CA VAL A 52 -8.88 -8.29 3.46
C VAL A 52 -9.13 -6.98 2.73
N CYS A 53 -10.28 -6.34 2.99
CA CYS A 53 -10.55 -4.96 2.63
C CYS A 53 -10.12 -4.05 3.79
N TYR A 54 -8.96 -3.42 3.68
CA TYR A 54 -8.36 -2.63 4.77
C TYR A 54 -8.71 -1.14 4.71
N TYR A 55 -9.26 -0.67 3.57
CA TYR A 55 -9.67 0.72 3.38
C TYR A 55 -10.99 0.78 2.63
N THR A 56 -11.98 1.47 3.20
CA THR A 56 -13.29 1.69 2.59
C THR A 56 -13.96 2.94 3.18
N ARG A 57 -14.83 3.59 2.42
CA ARG A 57 -15.53 4.80 2.85
C ARG A 57 -14.59 5.89 3.37
N GLY A 58 -13.42 6.06 2.70
CA GLY A 58 -12.44 7.08 3.05
C GLY A 58 -11.63 6.83 4.34
N ARG A 59 -11.68 5.62 4.92
CA ARG A 59 -10.98 5.32 6.19
C ARG A 59 -10.44 3.90 6.25
N TYR A 60 -9.34 3.74 7.01
CA TYR A 60 -8.78 2.44 7.34
C TYR A 60 -9.69 1.68 8.31
N GLN A 61 -9.80 0.37 8.10
CA GLN A 61 -10.62 -0.52 8.92
C GLN A 61 -9.77 -1.15 10.02
N GLY A 62 -10.02 -0.79 11.28
CA GLY A 62 -9.19 -1.21 12.41
C GLY A 62 -9.10 -2.74 12.57
N THR A 63 -10.22 -3.46 12.36
CA THR A 63 -10.24 -4.94 12.40
C THR A 63 -9.39 -5.55 11.28
N ALA A 64 -9.43 -4.96 10.08
CA ALA A 64 -8.61 -5.38 8.95
C ALA A 64 -7.10 -5.17 9.23
N LEU A 65 -6.74 -4.00 9.80
CA LEU A 65 -5.36 -3.72 10.18
C LEU A 65 -4.84 -4.70 11.25
N LYS A 66 -5.68 -5.08 12.23
CA LYS A 66 -5.31 -6.11 13.22
C LYS A 66 -5.02 -7.46 12.56
N LYS A 67 -5.82 -7.88 11.58
CA LYS A 67 -5.58 -9.11 10.81
C LYS A 67 -4.27 -9.03 10.00
N ILE A 68 -3.98 -7.88 9.37
CA ILE A 68 -2.71 -7.66 8.68
C ILE A 68 -1.54 -7.72 9.66
N ASN A 69 -1.62 -7.07 10.81
CA ASN A 69 -0.58 -7.14 11.83
C ASN A 69 -0.30 -8.59 12.27
N TYR A 70 -1.36 -9.40 12.36
CA TYR A 70 -1.25 -10.80 12.76
C TYR A 70 -0.55 -11.66 11.71
N ILE A 71 -0.95 -11.57 10.43
CA ILE A 71 -0.32 -12.36 9.37
C ILE A 71 1.13 -11.93 9.09
N PHE A 72 1.49 -10.68 9.42
CA PHE A 72 2.84 -10.13 9.31
C PHE A 72 3.68 -10.29 10.59
N ARG A 73 3.18 -11.02 11.61
CA ARG A 73 3.92 -11.21 12.87
C ARG A 73 5.27 -11.90 12.67
N ASP A 74 6.14 -11.73 13.62
CA ASP A 74 7.41 -12.46 13.67
C ASP A 74 7.16 -13.97 13.86
N HIS A 75 7.41 -14.75 12.84
CA HIS A 75 7.15 -16.20 12.87
C HIS A 75 8.07 -16.98 13.82
N TYR A 76 9.23 -16.42 14.21
CA TYR A 76 10.11 -17.06 15.20
C TYR A 76 9.63 -16.85 16.63
N SER A 77 9.16 -15.64 16.95
CA SER A 77 8.79 -15.28 18.33
C SER A 77 7.29 -15.18 18.57
N GLY A 78 6.47 -15.22 17.52
CA GLY A 78 5.03 -14.99 17.59
C GLY A 78 4.65 -13.53 17.91
N LYS A 79 5.64 -12.65 18.14
CA LYS A 79 5.39 -11.24 18.50
C LYS A 79 4.72 -10.48 17.36
N ILE A 80 3.71 -9.70 17.72
CA ILE A 80 2.94 -8.85 16.79
C ILE A 80 3.33 -7.40 17.00
N LYS A 81 3.46 -6.65 15.90
CA LYS A 81 3.64 -5.19 15.90
C LYS A 81 2.75 -4.58 14.83
N PRO A 82 2.21 -3.37 15.04
CA PRO A 82 1.49 -2.64 14.00
C PRO A 82 2.35 -2.47 12.74
N ILE A 83 1.81 -2.90 11.61
CA ILE A 83 2.39 -2.65 10.30
C ILE A 83 2.01 -1.23 9.88
N HIS A 84 3.01 -0.47 9.41
CA HIS A 84 2.81 0.92 9.02
C HIS A 84 1.85 1.03 7.83
N LYS A 85 0.91 1.97 7.88
CA LYS A 85 -0.11 2.13 6.84
C LYS A 85 0.50 2.42 5.47
N ASP A 86 1.61 3.18 5.44
CA ASP A 86 2.32 3.47 4.19
C ASP A 86 2.85 2.20 3.52
N LEU A 87 3.30 1.20 4.30
CA LEU A 87 3.72 -0.09 3.75
C LEU A 87 2.53 -0.85 3.16
N ILE A 88 1.39 -0.85 3.85
CA ILE A 88 0.17 -1.49 3.37
C ILE A 88 -0.31 -0.84 2.07
N ASP A 89 -0.29 0.49 2.01
CA ASP A 89 -0.66 1.26 0.81
C ASP A 89 0.34 1.07 -0.33
N PHE A 90 1.63 0.92 -0.01
CA PHE A 90 2.65 0.59 -1.00
C PHE A 90 2.39 -0.79 -1.62
N LEU A 91 2.11 -1.82 -0.81
CA LEU A 91 1.73 -3.15 -1.31
C LEU A 91 0.46 -3.09 -2.17
N HIS A 92 -0.54 -2.28 -1.78
CA HIS A 92 -1.73 -2.09 -2.59
C HIS A 92 -1.41 -1.43 -3.95
N THR A 93 -0.51 -0.46 -3.98
CA THR A 93 -0.08 0.19 -5.22
C THR A 93 0.65 -0.79 -6.14
N ILE A 94 1.51 -1.65 -5.58
CA ILE A 94 2.15 -2.75 -6.32
C ILE A 94 1.09 -3.68 -6.92
N SER A 95 0.16 -4.17 -6.10
CA SER A 95 -0.94 -5.04 -6.56
C SER A 95 -1.75 -4.41 -7.68
N LYS A 96 -2.13 -3.13 -7.54
CA LYS A 96 -2.87 -2.39 -8.58
C LYS A 96 -2.08 -2.27 -9.89
N THR A 97 -0.76 -2.10 -9.82
CA THR A 97 0.10 -1.96 -11.01
C THR A 97 0.30 -3.28 -11.74
N ILE A 98 0.37 -4.39 -11.02
CA ILE A 98 0.53 -5.73 -11.61
C ILE A 98 -0.79 -6.22 -12.18
N GLY A 99 -1.92 -5.96 -11.49
CA GLY A 99 -3.25 -6.37 -11.94
C GLY A 99 -4.09 -6.98 -10.82
N HIS A 100 -5.29 -7.43 -11.17
CA HIS A 100 -6.22 -8.04 -10.22
C HIS A 100 -5.76 -9.44 -9.79
N GLY A 101 -6.14 -9.84 -8.57
CA GLY A 101 -5.92 -11.21 -8.06
C GLY A 101 -4.51 -11.47 -7.52
N VAL A 102 -3.68 -10.43 -7.35
CA VAL A 102 -2.34 -10.58 -6.78
C VAL A 102 -2.44 -11.03 -5.33
N GLN A 103 -1.83 -12.18 -5.01
CA GLN A 103 -1.58 -12.64 -3.65
C GLN A 103 -0.09 -12.48 -3.33
N PHE A 104 0.22 -11.73 -2.28
CA PHE A 104 1.59 -11.60 -1.79
C PHE A 104 1.94 -12.77 -0.89
N HIS A 105 2.97 -13.51 -1.23
CA HIS A 105 3.63 -14.44 -0.34
C HIS A 105 4.59 -13.66 0.57
N ILE A 106 4.33 -13.69 1.86
CA ILE A 106 5.14 -13.01 2.88
C ILE A 106 6.25 -13.94 3.32
N ILE A 107 7.49 -13.61 2.95
CA ILE A 107 8.71 -14.31 3.36
C ILE A 107 9.17 -13.77 4.74
N SER A 108 8.99 -12.45 4.98
CA SER A 108 9.27 -11.84 6.28
C SER A 108 8.45 -10.55 6.41
N GLY A 109 7.69 -10.46 7.50
CA GLY A 109 6.96 -9.26 7.89
C GLY A 109 7.69 -8.51 9.01
N TYR A 110 7.01 -8.32 10.15
CA TYR A 110 7.62 -7.81 11.37
C TYR A 110 8.68 -8.79 11.89
N ARG A 111 9.74 -8.23 12.40
CA ARG A 111 10.86 -8.98 13.00
C ARG A 111 11.19 -8.36 14.36
N SER A 112 11.10 -9.13 15.43
CA SER A 112 11.46 -8.66 16.76
C SER A 112 12.95 -8.33 16.86
N PRO A 113 13.36 -7.46 17.79
CA PRO A 113 14.78 -7.18 18.02
C PRO A 113 15.62 -8.44 18.27
N GLU A 114 15.06 -9.41 19.00
CA GLU A 114 15.69 -10.68 19.32
C GLU A 114 15.89 -11.52 18.06
N THR A 115 14.85 -11.66 17.25
CA THR A 115 14.92 -12.36 15.96
C THR A 115 15.92 -11.68 15.02
N ASN A 116 15.90 -10.33 14.96
CA ASN A 116 16.85 -9.58 14.14
C ASN A 116 18.30 -9.82 14.60
N ALA A 117 18.54 -9.84 15.90
CA ALA A 117 19.87 -10.12 16.49
C ALA A 117 20.31 -11.56 16.17
N MET A 118 19.43 -12.54 16.29
CA MET A 118 19.68 -13.94 15.93
C MET A 118 20.06 -14.07 14.45
N LEU A 119 19.30 -13.48 13.56
CA LEU A 119 19.57 -13.52 12.12
C LEU A 119 20.89 -12.83 11.76
N ARG A 120 21.25 -11.75 12.45
CA ARG A 120 22.54 -11.07 12.26
C ARG A 120 23.75 -11.90 12.68
N LYS A 121 23.61 -12.75 13.71
CA LYS A 121 24.66 -13.70 14.09
C LYS A 121 24.92 -14.71 12.96
N LYS A 122 23.85 -15.14 12.24
CA LYS A 122 23.95 -16.07 11.12
C LYS A 122 24.38 -15.39 9.81
N ASN A 123 23.99 -14.13 9.60
CA ASN A 123 24.29 -13.40 8.36
C ASN A 123 24.53 -11.91 8.67
N ARG A 124 25.78 -11.47 8.53
CA ARG A 124 26.20 -10.07 8.76
C ARG A 124 25.56 -9.04 7.78
N ALA A 125 24.99 -9.51 6.67
CA ALA A 125 24.26 -8.64 5.74
C ALA A 125 22.91 -8.17 6.30
N VAL A 126 22.39 -8.78 7.37
CA VAL A 126 21.17 -8.32 8.05
C VAL A 126 21.46 -7.00 8.78
N ALA A 127 20.72 -5.94 8.45
CA ALA A 127 20.89 -4.62 9.01
C ALA A 127 20.65 -4.58 10.54
N LYS A 128 21.51 -3.86 11.29
CA LYS A 128 21.34 -3.66 12.74
C LYS A 128 20.03 -2.93 13.05
N ASN A 129 19.74 -1.88 12.31
CA ASN A 129 18.54 -1.04 12.46
C ASN A 129 17.53 -1.36 11.36
N SER A 130 17.13 -2.62 11.26
CA SER A 130 16.22 -3.11 10.24
C SER A 130 14.82 -2.46 10.35
N LEU A 131 14.24 -2.06 9.21
CA LEU A 131 12.88 -1.52 9.13
C LEU A 131 11.80 -2.59 9.39
N HIS A 132 12.13 -3.88 9.27
CA HIS A 132 11.26 -4.96 9.74
C HIS A 132 10.95 -4.84 11.24
N MET A 133 11.92 -4.44 12.07
CA MET A 133 11.68 -4.21 13.52
C MET A 133 10.73 -3.04 13.80
N LYS A 134 10.48 -2.18 12.81
CA LYS A 134 9.59 -1.02 12.93
C LYS A 134 8.22 -1.26 12.27
N GLY A 135 7.96 -2.44 11.71
CA GLY A 135 6.77 -2.71 10.92
C GLY A 135 6.69 -1.90 9.63
N LYS A 136 7.84 -1.48 9.10
CA LYS A 136 7.99 -0.62 7.92
C LYS A 136 8.60 -1.32 6.72
N ALA A 137 8.82 -2.64 6.78
CA ALA A 137 9.39 -3.43 5.71
C ALA A 137 8.71 -4.79 5.59
N ALA A 138 8.73 -5.34 4.38
CA ALA A 138 8.31 -6.69 4.06
C ALA A 138 9.24 -7.30 3.00
N ASP A 139 9.51 -8.60 3.15
CA ASP A 139 10.12 -9.43 2.12
C ASP A 139 8.98 -10.22 1.46
N ILE A 140 8.78 -10.00 0.16
CA ILE A 140 7.60 -10.48 -0.59
C ILE A 140 8.01 -11.17 -1.88
N ARG A 141 7.20 -12.12 -2.31
CA ARG A 141 7.14 -12.61 -3.69
C ARG A 141 5.69 -12.73 -4.15
N ILE A 142 5.50 -12.91 -5.44
CA ILE A 142 4.19 -13.17 -6.04
C ILE A 142 4.36 -14.46 -6.86
N PRO A 143 3.56 -15.52 -6.61
CA PRO A 143 3.61 -16.75 -7.39
C PRO A 143 3.50 -16.46 -8.89
N ASP A 144 4.25 -17.18 -9.68
CA ASP A 144 4.26 -17.09 -11.16
C ASP A 144 4.57 -15.69 -11.72
N TYR A 145 5.14 -14.80 -10.89
CA TYR A 145 5.55 -13.48 -11.29
C TYR A 145 7.05 -13.27 -11.12
N ASP A 146 7.72 -12.89 -12.19
CA ASP A 146 9.18 -12.71 -12.22
C ASP A 146 9.65 -11.70 -11.16
N THR A 147 10.50 -12.14 -10.24
CA THR A 147 10.99 -11.35 -9.10
C THR A 147 11.79 -10.13 -9.54
N LYS A 148 12.48 -10.18 -10.69
CA LYS A 148 13.19 -9.02 -11.25
C LYS A 148 12.20 -7.97 -11.77
N ARG A 149 11.11 -8.39 -12.43
CA ARG A 149 10.02 -7.50 -12.86
C ARG A 149 9.36 -6.85 -11.65
N LEU A 150 9.06 -7.63 -10.59
CA LEU A 150 8.52 -7.10 -9.34
C LEU A 150 9.42 -6.03 -8.74
N SER A 151 10.73 -6.31 -8.62
CA SER A 151 11.73 -5.35 -8.13
C SER A 151 11.75 -4.06 -8.97
N ASN A 152 11.70 -4.17 -10.30
CA ASN A 152 11.68 -3.01 -11.21
C ASN A 152 10.41 -2.15 -11.02
N ILE A 153 9.25 -2.77 -10.82
CA ILE A 153 7.99 -2.07 -10.52
C ILE A 153 8.10 -1.32 -9.19
N CYS A 154 8.57 -2.00 -8.14
CA CYS A 154 8.74 -1.40 -6.82
C CYS A 154 9.68 -0.18 -6.84
N MET A 155 10.82 -0.28 -7.57
CA MET A 155 11.75 0.84 -7.72
C MET A 155 11.08 2.06 -8.37
N LYS A 156 10.33 1.87 -9.45
CA LYS A 156 9.66 2.96 -10.18
C LYS A 156 8.64 3.73 -9.34
N MET A 157 8.15 3.16 -8.25
CA MET A 157 7.19 3.81 -7.35
C MET A 157 7.82 4.80 -6.38
N HIS A 158 9.15 4.79 -6.20
CA HIS A 158 9.88 5.69 -5.31
C HIS A 158 9.34 5.79 -3.88
N ALA A 159 8.70 4.72 -3.39
CA ALA A 159 8.02 4.70 -2.10
C ALA A 159 8.97 4.41 -0.91
N GLY A 160 10.20 3.96 -1.19
CA GLY A 160 11.18 3.63 -0.16
C GLY A 160 12.31 2.75 -0.67
N GLY A 161 12.88 1.90 0.20
CA GLY A 161 13.95 0.97 -0.15
C GLY A 161 13.45 -0.26 -0.88
N VAL A 162 14.20 -0.70 -1.89
CA VAL A 162 13.94 -1.92 -2.66
C VAL A 162 15.19 -2.76 -2.79
N GLY A 163 15.14 -4.00 -2.30
CA GLY A 163 16.21 -5.00 -2.40
C GLY A 163 15.79 -6.17 -3.29
N TYR A 164 16.64 -6.57 -4.22
CA TYR A 164 16.38 -7.70 -5.10
C TYR A 164 17.19 -8.92 -4.68
N TYR A 165 16.53 -10.04 -4.42
CA TYR A 165 17.13 -11.29 -3.93
C TYR A 165 16.77 -12.47 -4.84
N PRO A 166 17.42 -12.59 -6.01
CA PRO A 166 17.06 -13.61 -7.01
C PRO A 166 17.26 -15.05 -6.50
N GLU A 167 18.33 -15.31 -5.77
CA GLU A 167 18.65 -16.66 -5.27
C GLU A 167 17.64 -17.16 -4.22
N SER A 168 16.99 -16.24 -3.51
CA SER A 168 15.98 -16.55 -2.49
C SER A 168 14.57 -16.24 -2.97
N ASP A 169 14.42 -15.85 -4.23
CA ASP A 169 13.16 -15.54 -4.91
C ASP A 169 12.24 -14.61 -4.12
N PHE A 170 12.76 -13.44 -3.71
CA PHE A 170 11.96 -12.39 -3.10
C PHE A 170 12.47 -10.98 -3.39
N VAL A 171 11.61 -10.01 -3.14
CA VAL A 171 11.93 -8.58 -3.13
C VAL A 171 11.69 -8.02 -1.74
N HIS A 172 12.70 -7.35 -1.17
CA HIS A 172 12.51 -6.51 -0.02
C HIS A 172 11.90 -5.18 -0.43
N VAL A 173 10.87 -4.74 0.29
CA VAL A 173 10.27 -3.41 0.16
C VAL A 173 10.16 -2.75 1.52
N ASP A 174 10.43 -1.44 1.60
CA ASP A 174 10.26 -0.68 2.84
C ASP A 174 9.81 0.77 2.56
N THR A 175 9.36 1.45 3.60
CA THR A 175 8.92 2.85 3.55
C THR A 175 9.94 3.80 4.20
N GLY A 176 11.21 3.48 4.08
CA GLY A 176 12.31 4.33 4.48
C GLY A 176 12.78 5.27 3.36
N ARG A 177 14.03 5.73 3.45
CA ARG A 177 14.64 6.52 2.38
C ARG A 177 14.65 5.74 1.07
N VAL A 178 14.34 6.39 -0.06
CA VAL A 178 14.44 5.81 -1.40
C VAL A 178 15.87 5.34 -1.67
N ARG A 179 16.03 4.08 -1.94
CA ARG A 179 17.29 3.41 -2.27
C ARG A 179 17.03 2.05 -2.88
N CYS A 180 17.98 1.52 -3.60
CA CYS A 180 17.92 0.15 -4.08
C CYS A 180 19.27 -0.56 -3.94
N TRP A 181 19.24 -1.88 -3.93
CA TRP A 181 20.44 -2.71 -3.92
C TRP A 181 20.19 -4.07 -4.58
N ARG A 182 21.28 -4.69 -5.06
CA ARG A 182 21.30 -5.99 -5.76
C ARG A 182 20.54 -6.06 -7.09
N ASN A 183 19.83 -5.00 -7.51
CA ASN A 183 19.21 -4.94 -8.84
C ASN A 183 20.18 -4.27 -9.82
N PRO A 184 20.45 -4.87 -11.02
CA PRO A 184 21.36 -4.27 -12.00
C PRO A 184 20.97 -2.87 -12.46
N LYS A 185 19.70 -2.51 -12.37
CA LYS A 185 19.18 -1.18 -12.76
C LYS A 185 19.30 -0.12 -11.66
N CYS A 186 19.81 -0.45 -10.47
CA CYS A 186 19.92 0.51 -9.36
C CYS A 186 20.75 1.77 -9.72
N SER A 187 21.84 1.60 -10.46
CA SER A 187 22.70 2.72 -10.85
C SER A 187 22.01 3.72 -11.79
N VAL A 188 21.17 3.22 -12.70
CA VAL A 188 20.37 4.07 -13.59
C VAL A 188 19.24 4.75 -12.84
N PHE A 189 18.56 4.00 -11.95
CA PHE A 189 17.48 4.49 -11.13
C PHE A 189 17.88 5.65 -10.20
N LEU A 190 19.03 5.54 -9.53
CA LEU A 190 19.51 6.57 -8.61
C LEU A 190 20.04 7.83 -9.31
N LYS A 191 20.35 7.78 -10.61
CA LYS A 191 20.78 8.94 -11.42
C LYS A 191 19.61 9.78 -11.95
N SER A 192 18.40 9.22 -11.95
CA SER A 192 17.18 9.92 -12.38
C SER A 192 16.49 10.67 -11.21
N TYR A 193 17.19 10.79 -10.10
CA TYR A 193 16.82 11.52 -8.88
C TYR A 193 17.86 12.59 -8.58
#